data_3126493ec1c3a568ed8b36cac5a58fb4
#
_entry.id   3126493ec1c3a568ed8b36cac5a58fb4
#
_cell.length_a   1.000
_cell.length_b   1.000
_cell.length_c   1.000
_cell.angle_alpha   90.00
_cell.angle_beta   90.00
_cell.angle_gamma   90.00
#
_symmetry.space_group_name_H-M   'P 1'
#
loop_
_entity.id
_entity.type
_entity.pdbx_description
1 polymer ?
#
loop_
_entity_poly.entity_id
_entity_poly.type
_entity_poly.pdbx_seq_one_letter_code
_entity_poly.pdbx_strand_id
1 'polypeptide(L)'
;MASPTVFLRGPGWRLPAPFDLRDPLEVRTVEADRPGDLAGLLAWLDEVAASGRPERIAAGFLTYEAGVAIEGSRELFRPPATPLAWFALFDTARRGKTDPPVKPSEAGEFRTPPVDEPETEPLIDLDLAAWSAAVDSIRDGIARGDVYQANLTRRTARELRIPARYLADLLWEENPVPWAICIETGR
;
A
#
# COMPACT_ATOMS: atom_id res chain seq x y z
N MET A 1 -10.55 -9.56 -15.72
CA MET A 1 -9.95 -8.88 -14.57
C MET A 1 -10.04 -9.83 -13.38
N ALA A 2 -8.98 -9.94 -12.58
CA ALA A 2 -9.01 -10.76 -11.36
C ALA A 2 -9.94 -10.09 -10.32
N SER A 3 -10.58 -10.91 -9.46
CA SER A 3 -11.37 -10.36 -8.34
C SER A 3 -10.43 -9.71 -7.33
N PRO A 4 -10.76 -8.51 -6.82
CA PRO A 4 -9.96 -7.88 -5.79
C PRO A 4 -9.80 -8.78 -4.56
N THR A 5 -8.58 -8.80 -4.00
CA THR A 5 -8.27 -9.60 -2.81
C THR A 5 -7.40 -8.79 -1.86
N VAL A 6 -7.66 -8.92 -0.55
CA VAL A 6 -6.85 -8.31 0.49
C VAL A 6 -6.33 -9.40 1.42
N PHE A 7 -5.02 -9.50 1.52
CA PHE A 7 -4.31 -10.47 2.35
C PHE A 7 -3.85 -9.81 3.64
N LEU A 8 -4.29 -10.32 4.79
CA LEU A 8 -3.91 -9.84 6.10
C LEU A 8 -2.95 -10.83 6.76
N ARG A 9 -1.82 -10.34 7.25
CA ARG A 9 -0.79 -11.12 7.94
C ARG A 9 -0.44 -10.45 9.27
N GLY A 10 0.10 -11.24 10.19
CA GLY A 10 0.49 -10.78 11.52
C GLY A 10 -0.62 -10.94 12.58
N PRO A 11 -0.23 -10.98 13.86
CA PRO A 11 -1.14 -11.28 14.97
C PRO A 11 -1.96 -10.08 15.45
N GLY A 12 -1.70 -8.87 14.94
CA GLY A 12 -2.34 -7.63 15.41
C GLY A 12 -3.78 -7.45 14.94
N TRP A 13 -4.21 -8.19 13.92
CA TRP A 13 -5.58 -8.12 13.41
C TRP A 13 -6.55 -8.76 14.38
N ARG A 14 -7.75 -8.19 14.51
CA ARG A 14 -8.86 -8.79 15.28
C ARG A 14 -9.41 -10.06 14.62
N LEU A 15 -8.94 -10.40 13.45
CA LEU A 15 -9.24 -11.61 12.69
C LEU A 15 -8.14 -12.65 12.91
N PRO A 16 -8.46 -13.96 12.91
CA PRO A 16 -7.43 -15.00 13.01
C PRO A 16 -6.52 -14.95 11.77
N ALA A 17 -5.26 -14.55 11.95
CA ALA A 17 -4.28 -14.54 10.88
C ALA A 17 -3.69 -15.93 10.60
N PRO A 18 -3.33 -16.28 9.35
CA PRO A 18 -3.51 -15.46 8.13
C PRO A 18 -4.97 -15.38 7.69
N PHE A 19 -5.38 -14.25 7.10
CA PHE A 19 -6.75 -14.03 6.68
C PHE A 19 -6.78 -13.36 5.30
N ASP A 20 -7.57 -13.92 4.39
CA ASP A 20 -7.77 -13.36 3.05
C ASP A 20 -9.22 -12.88 2.92
N LEU A 21 -9.38 -11.62 2.54
CA LEU A 21 -10.66 -11.02 2.18
C LEU A 21 -10.83 -11.14 0.66
N ARG A 22 -11.86 -11.86 0.23
CA ARG A 22 -12.15 -12.17 -1.18
C ARG A 22 -13.60 -11.84 -1.52
N ASP A 23 -13.89 -11.73 -2.80
CA ASP A 23 -15.23 -11.51 -3.33
C ASP A 23 -15.93 -10.31 -2.66
N PRO A 24 -15.43 -9.09 -2.90
CA PRO A 24 -15.97 -7.89 -2.29
C PRO A 24 -17.44 -7.70 -2.67
N LEU A 25 -18.25 -7.20 -1.73
CA LEU A 25 -19.63 -6.79 -1.95
C LEU A 25 -19.71 -5.54 -2.80
N GLU A 26 -18.75 -4.63 -2.62
CA GLU A 26 -18.68 -3.34 -3.28
C GLU A 26 -17.22 -2.89 -3.36
N VAL A 27 -16.88 -2.18 -4.43
CA VAL A 27 -15.57 -1.53 -4.60
C VAL A 27 -15.79 -0.08 -4.92
N ARG A 28 -15.11 0.81 -4.22
CA ARG A 28 -15.07 2.25 -4.50
C ARG A 28 -13.67 2.71 -4.80
N THR A 29 -13.57 3.53 -5.83
CA THR A 29 -12.30 4.11 -6.28
C THR A 29 -12.49 5.59 -6.50
N VAL A 30 -11.52 6.38 -6.08
CA VAL A 30 -11.43 7.80 -6.40
C VAL A 30 -10.22 8.03 -7.28
N GLU A 31 -10.45 8.41 -8.53
CA GLU A 31 -9.39 8.68 -9.48
C GLU A 31 -8.76 10.07 -9.25
N ALA A 32 -7.52 10.24 -9.70
CA ALA A 32 -6.75 11.47 -9.44
C ALA A 32 -7.35 12.72 -10.12
N ASP A 33 -8.12 12.55 -11.17
CA ASP A 33 -8.82 13.62 -11.90
C ASP A 33 -10.15 14.05 -11.22
N ARG A 34 -10.63 13.29 -10.24
CA ARG A 34 -11.87 13.54 -9.51
C ARG A 34 -11.69 13.59 -7.98
N PRO A 35 -10.79 14.43 -7.46
CA PRO A 35 -10.51 14.47 -6.03
C PRO A 35 -11.73 14.86 -5.16
N GLY A 36 -12.73 15.53 -5.74
CA GLY A 36 -13.98 15.87 -5.04
C GLY A 36 -14.79 14.65 -4.58
N ASP A 37 -14.58 13.48 -5.19
CA ASP A 37 -15.27 12.25 -4.81
C ASP A 37 -14.75 11.65 -3.48
N LEU A 38 -13.62 12.15 -2.95
CA LEU A 38 -13.06 11.72 -1.66
C LEU A 38 -14.05 11.91 -0.51
N ALA A 39 -14.78 13.03 -0.48
CA ALA A 39 -15.75 13.29 0.57
C ALA A 39 -16.88 12.23 0.58
N GLY A 40 -17.35 11.83 -0.60
CA GLY A 40 -18.34 10.75 -0.73
C GLY A 40 -17.82 9.38 -0.33
N LEU A 41 -16.54 9.10 -0.60
CA LEU A 41 -15.88 7.87 -0.14
C LEU A 41 -15.77 7.84 1.38
N LEU A 42 -15.33 8.92 2.00
CA LEU A 42 -15.18 9.01 3.46
C LEU A 42 -16.53 8.86 4.16
N ALA A 43 -17.59 9.54 3.66
CA ALA A 43 -18.92 9.38 4.19
C ALA A 43 -19.41 7.92 4.11
N TRP A 44 -19.15 7.24 3.01
CA TRP A 44 -19.47 5.82 2.88
C TRP A 44 -18.70 4.94 3.87
N LEU A 45 -17.43 5.22 4.14
CA LEU A 45 -16.65 4.49 5.16
C LEU A 45 -17.27 4.68 6.56
N ASP A 46 -17.73 5.90 6.87
CA ASP A 46 -18.43 6.20 8.12
C ASP A 46 -19.76 5.43 8.21
N GLU A 47 -20.53 5.35 7.12
CA GLU A 47 -21.77 4.56 7.06
C GLU A 47 -21.50 3.07 7.29
N VAL A 48 -20.43 2.51 6.69
CA VAL A 48 -20.02 1.12 6.90
C VAL A 48 -19.66 0.90 8.36
N ALA A 49 -18.88 1.79 8.97
CA ALA A 49 -18.50 1.72 10.38
C ALA A 49 -19.69 1.82 11.32
N ALA A 50 -20.66 2.70 11.02
CA ALA A 50 -21.87 2.91 11.81
C ALA A 50 -22.95 1.83 11.60
N SER A 51 -22.78 0.93 10.63
CA SER A 51 -23.79 -0.07 10.25
C SER A 51 -24.11 -1.10 11.35
N GLY A 52 -23.27 -1.21 12.37
CA GLY A 52 -23.40 -2.19 13.44
C GLY A 52 -23.21 -3.66 12.99
N ARG A 53 -22.63 -3.86 11.81
CA ARG A 53 -22.37 -5.18 11.22
C ARG A 53 -20.90 -5.56 11.35
N PRO A 54 -20.48 -6.25 12.43
CA PRO A 54 -19.11 -6.59 12.69
C PRO A 54 -18.49 -7.54 11.64
N GLU A 55 -19.35 -8.26 10.89
CA GLU A 55 -18.94 -9.11 9.77
C GLU A 55 -18.52 -8.32 8.52
N ARG A 56 -18.82 -7.03 8.44
CA ARG A 56 -18.46 -6.17 7.32
C ARG A 56 -17.16 -5.43 7.57
N ILE A 57 -16.24 -5.56 6.64
CA ILE A 57 -14.93 -4.91 6.68
C ILE A 57 -14.71 -4.16 5.39
N ALA A 58 -14.48 -2.84 5.49
CA ALA A 58 -13.93 -2.07 4.40
C ALA A 58 -12.40 -2.09 4.53
N ALA A 59 -11.72 -2.55 3.49
CA ALA A 59 -10.27 -2.59 3.44
C ALA A 59 -9.79 -1.90 2.15
N GLY A 60 -8.71 -1.11 2.26
CA GLY A 60 -8.22 -0.33 1.13
C GLY A 60 -7.09 0.60 1.50
N PHE A 61 -6.88 1.65 0.69
CA PHE A 61 -5.86 2.65 0.93
C PHE A 61 -6.32 4.05 0.51
N LEU A 62 -5.69 5.04 1.12
CA LEU A 62 -5.63 6.43 0.67
C LEU A 62 -4.18 6.72 0.30
N THR A 63 -3.95 7.39 -0.84
CA THR A 63 -2.60 7.87 -1.16
C THR A 63 -2.28 9.14 -0.37
N TYR A 64 -1.01 9.50 -0.31
CA TYR A 64 -0.58 10.75 0.31
C TYR A 64 -1.26 11.97 -0.33
N GLU A 65 -1.41 11.95 -1.66
CA GLU A 65 -2.03 12.99 -2.45
C GLU A 65 -3.52 13.18 -2.13
N ALA A 66 -4.19 12.14 -1.63
CA ALA A 66 -5.57 12.27 -1.16
C ALA A 66 -5.66 13.25 0.03
N GLY A 67 -4.69 13.21 0.96
CA GLY A 67 -4.60 14.18 2.06
C GLY A 67 -4.44 15.60 1.54
N VAL A 68 -3.53 15.81 0.58
CA VAL A 68 -3.31 17.12 -0.05
C VAL A 68 -4.58 17.64 -0.74
N ALA A 69 -5.33 16.74 -1.39
CA ALA A 69 -6.58 17.10 -2.05
C ALA A 69 -7.70 17.46 -1.03
N ILE A 70 -7.78 16.76 0.09
CA ILE A 70 -8.74 17.03 1.18
C ILE A 70 -8.46 18.38 1.83
N GLU A 71 -7.19 18.69 2.10
CA GLU A 71 -6.76 19.95 2.71
C GLU A 71 -6.87 21.15 1.75
N GLY A 72 -7.16 20.92 0.47
CA GLY A 72 -7.31 21.96 -0.53
C GLY A 72 -6.01 22.64 -0.96
N SER A 73 -4.85 22.07 -0.62
CA SER A 73 -3.52 22.57 -0.98
C SER A 73 -3.19 22.29 -2.45
N ARG A 74 -3.99 22.84 -3.38
CA ARG A 74 -3.91 22.57 -4.82
C ARG A 74 -2.52 22.81 -5.43
N GLU A 75 -1.76 23.72 -4.87
CA GLU A 75 -0.40 24.05 -5.34
C GLU A 75 0.58 22.88 -5.10
N LEU A 76 0.34 22.09 -4.07
CA LEU A 76 1.15 20.91 -3.71
C LEU A 76 0.64 19.63 -4.36
N PHE A 77 -0.59 19.66 -4.89
CA PHE A 77 -1.19 18.46 -5.48
C PHE A 77 -0.45 18.05 -6.75
N ARG A 78 0.00 16.80 -6.75
CA ARG A 78 0.58 16.13 -7.92
C ARG A 78 -0.22 14.85 -8.14
N PRO A 79 -0.94 14.70 -9.26
CA PRO A 79 -1.76 13.51 -9.50
C PRO A 79 -0.86 12.26 -9.53
N PRO A 80 -1.13 11.26 -8.70
CA PRO A 80 -0.39 10.00 -8.72
C PRO A 80 -0.78 9.17 -9.94
N ALA A 81 0.06 8.20 -10.31
CA ALA A 81 -0.26 7.20 -11.33
C ALA A 81 -1.30 6.17 -10.85
N THR A 82 -1.54 6.11 -9.54
CA THR A 82 -2.54 5.26 -8.88
C THR A 82 -3.78 6.08 -8.51
N PRO A 83 -4.94 5.46 -8.26
CA PRO A 83 -6.09 6.17 -7.70
C PRO A 83 -5.73 6.88 -6.39
N LEU A 84 -6.39 8.00 -6.10
CA LEU A 84 -6.28 8.69 -4.80
C LEU A 84 -6.73 7.81 -3.64
N ALA A 85 -7.75 7.01 -3.89
CA ALA A 85 -8.29 6.07 -2.91
C ALA A 85 -8.87 4.84 -3.60
N TRP A 86 -8.72 3.71 -2.95
CA TRP A 86 -9.37 2.46 -3.34
C TRP A 86 -9.78 1.71 -2.08
N PHE A 87 -11.05 1.34 -1.99
CA PHE A 87 -11.59 0.53 -0.90
C PHE A 87 -12.55 -0.52 -1.43
N ALA A 88 -12.50 -1.70 -0.83
CA ALA A 88 -13.44 -2.77 -1.06
C ALA A 88 -14.13 -3.17 0.25
N LEU A 89 -15.43 -3.39 0.19
CA LEU A 89 -16.26 -3.87 1.29
C LEU A 89 -16.38 -5.39 1.20
N PHE A 90 -16.01 -6.07 2.24
CA PHE A 90 -16.07 -7.53 2.35
C PHE A 90 -17.05 -7.97 3.43
N ASP A 91 -17.56 -9.20 3.28
CA ASP A 91 -18.36 -9.88 4.30
C ASP A 91 -17.57 -11.09 4.81
N THR A 92 -17.10 -11.03 6.04
CA THR A 92 -16.29 -12.09 6.64
C THR A 92 -17.09 -13.38 6.89
N ALA A 93 -18.42 -13.33 6.89
CA ALA A 93 -19.27 -14.51 6.95
C ALA A 93 -19.21 -15.34 5.65
N ARG A 94 -18.86 -14.69 4.51
CA ARG A 94 -18.65 -15.34 3.22
C ARG A 94 -17.22 -15.86 3.02
N ARG A 95 -16.58 -16.20 4.08
CA ARG A 95 -15.18 -16.58 4.16
C ARG A 95 -14.80 -17.64 3.14
N GLY A 96 -13.99 -17.28 2.15
CA GLY A 96 -13.26 -18.24 1.32
C GLY A 96 -12.18 -18.96 2.10
N LYS A 97 -11.66 -20.09 1.57
CA LYS A 97 -10.45 -20.69 2.13
C LYS A 97 -9.30 -19.68 2.05
N THR A 98 -8.65 -19.43 3.19
CA THR A 98 -7.40 -18.71 3.21
C THR A 98 -6.34 -19.60 2.59
N ASP A 99 -5.70 -19.14 1.51
CA ASP A 99 -4.55 -19.86 1.00
C ASP A 99 -3.41 -19.72 2.02
N PRO A 100 -2.67 -20.78 2.31
CA PRO A 100 -1.52 -20.69 3.18
C PRO A 100 -0.52 -19.66 2.61
N PRO A 101 0.27 -18.99 3.47
CA PRO A 101 1.39 -18.18 3.01
C PRO A 101 2.28 -19.00 2.07
N VAL A 102 2.77 -18.38 1.00
CA VAL A 102 3.70 -19.04 0.08
C VAL A 102 5.03 -19.24 0.83
N LYS A 103 5.49 -20.47 0.91
CA LYS A 103 6.74 -20.77 1.61
C LYS A 103 7.95 -20.44 0.72
N PRO A 104 9.07 -19.97 1.29
CA PRO A 104 10.30 -19.73 0.55
C PRO A 104 10.79 -20.96 -0.25
N SER A 105 10.53 -22.18 0.26
CA SER A 105 10.83 -23.44 -0.43
C SER A 105 10.04 -23.66 -1.72
N GLU A 106 8.86 -23.05 -1.83
CA GLU A 106 8.01 -23.07 -3.03
C GLU A 106 8.43 -21.98 -4.01
N ALA A 107 9.26 -21.03 -3.56
CA ALA A 107 9.89 -19.99 -4.35
C ALA A 107 10.83 -20.52 -5.44
N GLY A 108 11.22 -21.78 -5.40
CA GLY A 108 12.07 -22.39 -6.41
C GLY A 108 11.53 -22.33 -7.83
N GLU A 109 10.20 -22.15 -7.99
CA GLU A 109 9.56 -21.89 -9.28
C GLU A 109 9.64 -20.41 -9.68
N PHE A 110 9.75 -19.49 -8.71
CA PHE A 110 9.94 -18.06 -8.92
C PHE A 110 11.40 -17.69 -8.60
N ARG A 111 12.33 -18.24 -9.38
CA ARG A 111 13.74 -17.86 -9.25
C ARG A 111 13.87 -16.34 -9.32
N THR A 112 14.47 -15.75 -8.27
CA THR A 112 15.20 -14.51 -8.49
C THR A 112 16.09 -14.76 -9.72
N PRO A 113 16.02 -13.90 -10.77
CA PRO A 113 16.90 -14.09 -11.92
C PRO A 113 18.32 -14.21 -11.41
N PRO A 114 19.15 -15.07 -12.07
CA PRO A 114 20.57 -15.15 -11.74
C PRO A 114 21.13 -13.73 -11.71
N VAL A 115 22.04 -13.47 -10.79
CA VAL A 115 22.69 -12.15 -10.60
C VAL A 115 23.35 -11.65 -11.91
N ASP A 116 23.51 -12.51 -12.90
CA ASP A 116 24.12 -12.26 -14.21
C ASP A 116 23.12 -11.81 -15.33
N GLU A 117 21.80 -11.83 -15.10
CA GLU A 117 20.90 -11.15 -16.04
C GLU A 117 21.02 -9.64 -15.79
N PRO A 118 21.17 -8.84 -16.89
CA PRO A 118 21.22 -7.38 -16.73
C PRO A 118 19.92 -6.95 -16.04
N GLU A 119 20.01 -6.70 -14.73
CA GLU A 119 18.95 -6.04 -14.00
C GLU A 119 18.72 -4.70 -14.72
N THR A 120 17.50 -4.46 -15.16
CA THR A 120 17.09 -3.09 -15.52
C THR A 120 17.50 -2.21 -14.34
N GLU A 121 18.42 -1.26 -14.59
CA GLU A 121 18.86 -0.38 -13.50
C GLU A 121 17.62 0.20 -12.80
N PRO A 122 17.58 0.16 -11.47
CA PRO A 122 16.42 0.67 -10.76
C PRO A 122 16.27 2.15 -11.06
N LEU A 123 15.04 2.57 -11.39
CA LEU A 123 14.73 3.99 -11.48
C LEU A 123 14.84 4.59 -10.08
N ILE A 124 15.84 5.42 -9.86
CA ILE A 124 16.10 6.09 -8.58
C ILE A 124 15.85 7.58 -8.78
N ASP A 125 14.92 8.15 -7.99
CA ASP A 125 14.57 9.57 -8.05
C ASP A 125 15.57 10.49 -7.36
N LEU A 126 16.42 9.94 -6.49
CA LEU A 126 17.42 10.66 -5.74
C LEU A 126 18.71 9.83 -5.67
N ASP A 127 19.73 10.20 -6.44
CA ASP A 127 21.03 9.54 -6.39
C ASP A 127 21.79 9.85 -5.08
N LEU A 128 22.93 9.19 -4.86
CA LEU A 128 23.69 9.33 -3.62
C LEU A 128 24.20 10.76 -3.40
N ALA A 129 24.61 11.47 -4.46
CA ALA A 129 25.12 12.83 -4.35
C ALA A 129 24.01 13.80 -3.97
N ALA A 130 22.87 13.71 -4.65
CA ALA A 130 21.68 14.52 -4.34
C ALA A 130 21.11 14.19 -2.95
N TRP A 131 21.13 12.91 -2.55
CA TRP A 131 20.77 12.50 -1.20
C TRP A 131 21.66 13.16 -0.14
N SER A 132 23.00 13.09 -0.30
CA SER A 132 23.94 13.67 0.64
C SER A 132 23.75 15.17 0.76
N ALA A 133 23.61 15.89 -0.36
CA ALA A 133 23.36 17.32 -0.35
C ALA A 133 22.04 17.69 0.34
N ALA A 134 20.98 16.90 0.14
CA ALA A 134 19.70 17.11 0.81
C ALA A 134 19.80 16.88 2.33
N VAL A 135 20.54 15.86 2.76
CA VAL A 135 20.80 15.60 4.20
C VAL A 135 21.54 16.79 4.83
N ASP A 136 22.59 17.31 4.18
CA ASP A 136 23.35 18.45 4.69
C ASP A 136 22.45 19.71 4.77
N SER A 137 21.64 19.97 3.76
CA SER A 137 20.68 21.08 3.79
C SER A 137 19.65 20.97 4.94
N ILE A 138 19.15 19.76 5.22
CA ILE A 138 18.26 19.50 6.36
C ILE A 138 18.97 19.75 7.68
N ARG A 139 20.21 19.27 7.84
CA ARG A 139 21.00 19.48 9.07
C ARG A 139 21.27 20.96 9.32
N ASP A 140 21.56 21.72 8.27
CA ASP A 140 21.74 23.17 8.35
C ASP A 140 20.43 23.86 8.74
N GLY A 141 19.30 23.43 8.19
CA GLY A 141 17.96 23.94 8.55
C GLY A 141 17.62 23.67 10.02
N ILE A 142 17.96 22.47 10.54
CA ILE A 142 17.79 22.14 11.96
C ILE A 142 18.70 23.02 12.83
N ALA A 143 19.95 23.22 12.44
CA ALA A 143 20.91 24.06 13.18
C ALA A 143 20.48 25.53 13.25
N ARG A 144 19.82 26.05 12.23
CA ARG A 144 19.27 27.41 12.22
C ARG A 144 17.93 27.53 12.96
N GLY A 145 17.28 26.40 13.29
CA GLY A 145 15.95 26.38 13.88
C GLY A 145 14.79 26.55 12.88
N ASP A 146 15.05 26.43 11.58
CA ASP A 146 14.03 26.52 10.53
C ASP A 146 13.07 25.32 10.56
N VAL A 147 13.58 24.15 10.91
CA VAL A 147 12.83 22.89 11.07
C VAL A 147 13.35 22.14 12.29
N TYR A 148 12.47 21.38 12.93
CA TYR A 148 12.84 20.52 14.06
C TYR A 148 13.26 19.12 13.60
N GLN A 149 12.57 18.60 12.59
CA GLN A 149 12.77 17.27 12.04
C GLN A 149 12.36 17.26 10.56
N ALA A 150 13.04 16.49 9.75
CA ALA A 150 12.62 16.18 8.40
C ALA A 150 12.92 14.70 8.07
N ASN A 151 11.98 14.04 7.41
CA ASN A 151 12.14 12.68 6.92
C ASN A 151 12.45 12.71 5.42
N LEU A 152 13.71 12.54 5.07
CA LEU A 152 14.13 12.47 3.67
C LEU A 152 13.82 11.07 3.13
N THR A 153 13.03 11.01 2.06
CA THR A 153 12.61 9.77 1.43
C THR A 153 13.20 9.66 0.03
N ARG A 154 13.62 8.46 -0.32
CA ARG A 154 14.05 8.10 -1.69
C ARG A 154 13.10 7.06 -2.26
N ARG A 155 12.72 7.21 -3.51
CA ARG A 155 11.92 6.23 -4.24
C ARG A 155 12.83 5.42 -5.16
N THR A 156 12.64 4.10 -5.12
CA THR A 156 13.27 3.16 -6.04
C THR A 156 12.17 2.32 -6.69
N ALA A 157 12.14 2.28 -8.01
CA ALA A 157 11.22 1.44 -8.76
C ALA A 157 12.00 0.34 -9.50
N ARG A 158 11.52 -0.88 -9.40
CA ARG A 158 12.06 -2.04 -10.12
C ARG A 158 10.90 -2.84 -10.71
N GLU A 159 11.15 -3.49 -11.85
CA GLU A 159 10.21 -4.44 -12.40
C GLU A 159 10.10 -5.65 -11.47
N LEU A 160 8.87 -6.02 -11.13
CA LEU A 160 8.59 -7.18 -10.30
C LEU A 160 8.23 -8.37 -11.20
N ARG A 161 9.07 -9.42 -11.19
CA ARG A 161 8.87 -10.64 -11.97
C ARG A 161 8.22 -11.78 -11.18
N ILE A 162 7.78 -11.50 -9.96
CA ILE A 162 7.07 -12.44 -9.08
C ILE A 162 5.70 -11.85 -8.69
N PRO A 163 4.70 -12.68 -8.38
CA PRO A 163 3.42 -12.20 -7.90
C PRO A 163 3.58 -11.30 -6.65
N ALA A 164 2.85 -10.18 -6.60
CA ALA A 164 2.94 -9.22 -5.49
C ALA A 164 2.65 -9.88 -4.13
N ARG A 165 1.66 -10.78 -4.09
CA ARG A 165 1.37 -11.59 -2.89
C ARG A 165 2.57 -12.37 -2.40
N TYR A 166 3.30 -13.02 -3.31
CA TYR A 166 4.47 -13.81 -2.96
C TYR A 166 5.56 -12.94 -2.32
N LEU A 167 5.84 -11.78 -2.94
CA LEU A 167 6.77 -10.81 -2.35
C LEU A 167 6.30 -10.36 -0.96
N ALA A 168 5.00 -10.10 -0.79
CA ALA A 168 4.44 -9.68 0.49
C ALA A 168 4.62 -10.74 1.59
N ASP A 169 4.38 -12.02 1.26
CA ASP A 169 4.57 -13.13 2.19
C ASP A 169 6.07 -13.28 2.57
N LEU A 170 7.01 -13.17 1.60
CA LEU A 170 8.45 -13.19 1.87
C LEU A 170 8.89 -12.03 2.77
N LEU A 171 8.44 -10.80 2.47
CA LEU A 171 8.78 -9.61 3.25
C LEU A 171 8.26 -9.74 4.68
N TRP A 172 7.09 -10.34 4.87
CA TRP A 172 6.53 -10.56 6.20
C TRP A 172 7.29 -11.65 6.97
N GLU A 173 7.77 -12.72 6.30
CA GLU A 173 8.61 -13.75 6.93
C GLU A 173 9.95 -13.19 7.39
N GLU A 174 10.60 -12.37 6.55
CA GLU A 174 11.89 -11.75 6.88
C GLU A 174 11.78 -10.65 7.96
N ASN A 175 10.65 -9.93 7.98
CA ASN A 175 10.40 -8.84 8.91
C ASN A 175 9.00 -8.98 9.54
N PRO A 176 8.81 -9.90 10.50
CA PRO A 176 7.52 -10.11 11.13
C PRO A 176 7.05 -8.84 11.84
N VAL A 177 5.88 -8.36 11.44
CA VAL A 177 5.23 -7.19 12.05
C VAL A 177 3.84 -7.56 12.56
N PRO A 178 3.29 -6.84 13.56
CA PRO A 178 1.95 -7.13 14.07
C PRO A 178 0.86 -7.00 13.01
N TRP A 179 1.02 -6.09 12.06
CA TRP A 179 0.05 -5.83 10.99
C TRP A 179 0.77 -5.73 9.65
N ALA A 180 0.42 -6.61 8.72
CA ALA A 180 0.83 -6.53 7.33
C ALA A 180 -0.39 -6.71 6.44
N ILE A 181 -0.45 -5.93 5.36
CA ILE A 181 -1.53 -5.96 4.39
C ILE A 181 -0.94 -5.96 2.97
N CYS A 182 -1.45 -6.84 2.13
CA CYS A 182 -1.22 -6.82 0.70
C CYS A 182 -2.56 -6.68 -0.01
N ILE A 183 -2.68 -5.74 -0.94
CA ILE A 183 -3.91 -5.44 -1.65
C ILE A 183 -3.71 -5.67 -3.13
N GLU A 184 -4.46 -6.61 -3.70
CA GLU A 184 -4.61 -6.82 -5.13
C GLU A 184 -5.93 -6.21 -5.59
N THR A 185 -5.87 -5.09 -6.31
CA THR A 185 -7.08 -4.33 -6.71
C THR A 185 -7.83 -4.95 -7.87
N GLY A 186 -7.26 -5.96 -8.54
CA GLY A 186 -7.85 -6.58 -9.73
C GLY A 186 -7.73 -5.74 -11.02
N ARG A 187 -6.94 -4.66 -10.97
CA ARG A 187 -6.68 -3.75 -12.12
C ARG A 187 -5.45 -4.16 -12.90
#